data_2d02c1ada354553561efed9f59f3484b
#
_entry.id   2d02c1ada354553561efed9f59f3484b
#
_cell.length_a   1.000
_cell.length_b   1.000
_cell.length_c   1.000
_cell.angle_alpha   90.00
_cell.angle_beta   90.00
_cell.angle_gamma   90.00
#
_symmetry.space_group_name_H-M   'P 1'
#
loop_
_entity.id
_entity.type
_entity.pdbx_description
1 polymer ?
#
loop_
_entity_poly.entity_id
_entity_poly.type
_entity_poly.pdbx_seq_one_letter_code
_entity_poly.pdbx_strand_id
1 'polypeptide(L)'
;MQVSFATAEPFTFKAGQYIFITLINPPFADDRNNRRHFSIVNSPDEKGIITITTRIRDSGFKKSLKELPMGTEAELGPISGSFVLPQDSSKPLVFIAGGIGITPYISMLRYVKNHNLNYQITLLYSNRDQASTAYFEEVQKFKSILTMTEDPNWTGEKRRIDAKFIKEYFPEVNANTYFVVGPPPMVEAVQKSLMEAGVTPDNIKIENFTGY
;
A
#
# COMPACT_ATOMS: atom_id res chain seq x y z
N MET A 1 10.16 -8.58 0.11
CA MET A 1 11.06 -8.48 -1.06
C MET A 1 10.65 -7.27 -1.88
N GLN A 2 11.60 -6.42 -2.22
CA GLN A 2 11.45 -5.33 -3.17
C GLN A 2 12.17 -5.69 -4.47
N VAL A 3 11.57 -5.36 -5.62
CA VAL A 3 12.14 -5.60 -6.94
C VAL A 3 11.97 -4.35 -7.78
N SER A 4 13.03 -3.97 -8.48
CA SER A 4 13.04 -2.82 -9.39
C SER A 4 13.32 -3.28 -10.82
N PHE A 5 12.55 -2.77 -11.75
CA PHE A 5 12.67 -3.01 -13.18
C PHE A 5 13.16 -1.74 -13.85
N ALA A 6 14.31 -1.81 -14.50
CA ALA A 6 14.75 -0.75 -15.40
C ALA A 6 13.84 -0.75 -16.65
N THR A 7 13.48 0.42 -17.13
CA THR A 7 12.58 0.56 -18.29
C THR A 7 13.27 1.32 -19.41
N ALA A 8 13.20 0.80 -20.64
CA ALA A 8 13.79 1.46 -21.81
C ALA A 8 13.12 2.83 -22.08
N GLU A 9 11.80 2.87 -21.91
CA GLU A 9 11.00 4.09 -22.00
C GLU A 9 10.39 4.46 -20.64
N PRO A 10 10.29 5.75 -20.32
CA PRO A 10 9.72 6.18 -19.06
C PRO A 10 8.21 5.91 -19.00
N PHE A 11 7.78 5.25 -17.95
CA PHE A 11 6.35 5.12 -17.64
C PHE A 11 5.82 6.41 -17.02
N THR A 12 4.59 6.77 -17.41
CA THR A 12 3.83 7.83 -16.76
C THR A 12 2.72 7.22 -15.92
N PHE A 13 2.69 7.52 -14.64
CA PHE A 13 1.69 7.03 -13.70
C PHE A 13 1.40 8.05 -12.61
N LYS A 14 0.30 7.85 -11.89
CA LYS A 14 -0.04 8.60 -10.68
C LYS A 14 0.34 7.77 -9.45
N ALA A 15 0.84 8.42 -8.40
CA ALA A 15 1.13 7.77 -7.13
C ALA A 15 -0.09 7.00 -6.60
N GLY A 16 0.08 5.74 -6.24
CA GLY A 16 -0.97 4.83 -5.81
C GLY A 16 -1.46 3.85 -6.88
N GLN A 17 -1.14 4.07 -8.16
CA GLN A 17 -1.48 3.14 -9.23
C GLN A 17 -0.66 1.84 -9.16
N TYR A 18 -1.15 0.82 -9.85
CA TYR A 18 -0.50 -0.48 -10.00
C TYR A 18 -0.15 -0.79 -11.45
N ILE A 19 0.75 -1.72 -11.66
CA ILE A 19 1.20 -2.22 -12.96
C ILE A 19 1.09 -3.74 -13.02
N PHE A 20 0.79 -4.28 -14.19
CA PHE A 20 0.90 -5.72 -14.45
C PHE A 20 2.34 -6.09 -14.81
N ILE A 21 2.83 -7.18 -14.26
CA ILE A 21 4.14 -7.76 -14.54
C ILE A 21 3.94 -9.19 -15.02
N THR A 22 4.50 -9.51 -16.19
CA THR A 22 4.53 -10.87 -16.75
C THR A 22 5.97 -11.37 -16.75
N LEU A 23 6.22 -12.47 -16.06
CA LEU A 23 7.53 -13.13 -16.09
C LEU A 23 7.68 -13.95 -17.38
N ILE A 24 8.81 -13.80 -18.04
CA ILE A 24 9.15 -14.54 -19.26
C ILE A 24 9.83 -15.85 -18.83
N ASN A 25 9.28 -16.99 -19.26
CA ASN A 25 9.80 -18.31 -18.94
C ASN A 25 10.15 -18.51 -17.44
N PRO A 26 9.21 -18.29 -16.51
CA PRO A 26 9.50 -18.43 -15.09
C PRO A 26 9.88 -19.88 -14.72
N PRO A 27 10.86 -20.08 -13.82
CA PRO A 27 11.32 -21.42 -13.45
C PRO A 27 10.28 -22.25 -12.67
N PHE A 28 9.27 -21.60 -12.07
CA PHE A 28 8.21 -22.28 -11.32
C PHE A 28 6.85 -22.04 -11.95
N ALA A 29 6.09 -23.10 -12.14
CA ALA A 29 4.71 -23.03 -12.58
C ALA A 29 3.83 -22.33 -11.52
N ASP A 30 2.78 -21.65 -11.97
CA ASP A 30 1.80 -21.00 -11.11
C ASP A 30 0.39 -21.20 -11.68
N ASP A 31 -0.55 -21.61 -10.84
CA ASP A 31 -1.94 -21.90 -11.23
C ASP A 31 -2.67 -20.66 -11.78
N ARG A 32 -2.18 -19.47 -11.46
CA ARG A 32 -2.72 -18.18 -11.93
C ARG A 32 -1.92 -17.59 -13.09
N ASN A 33 -1.21 -18.41 -13.86
CA ASN A 33 -0.26 -18.00 -14.90
C ASN A 33 0.95 -17.18 -14.38
N ASN A 34 1.75 -16.62 -15.30
CA ASN A 34 2.97 -15.89 -15.04
C ASN A 34 2.77 -14.36 -14.96
N ARG A 35 1.52 -13.88 -14.81
CA ARG A 35 1.18 -12.45 -14.77
C ARG A 35 0.53 -12.08 -13.44
N ARG A 36 1.02 -10.98 -12.82
CA ARG A 36 0.46 -10.41 -11.58
C ARG A 36 0.46 -8.90 -11.66
N HIS A 37 -0.42 -8.27 -10.89
CA HIS A 37 -0.39 -6.82 -10.70
C HIS A 37 0.16 -6.46 -9.32
N PHE A 38 0.87 -5.33 -9.26
CA PHE A 38 1.47 -4.81 -8.04
C PHE A 38 1.35 -3.30 -8.00
N SER A 39 1.07 -2.73 -6.82
CA SER A 39 1.18 -1.28 -6.64
C SER A 39 2.61 -0.84 -6.92
N ILE A 40 2.75 0.25 -7.65
CA ILE A 40 4.03 0.90 -7.90
C ILE A 40 4.44 1.62 -6.62
N VAL A 41 5.68 1.42 -6.17
CA VAL A 41 6.17 1.94 -4.89
C VAL A 41 7.03 3.18 -5.04
N ASN A 42 7.78 3.29 -6.15
CA ASN A 42 8.55 4.49 -6.43
C ASN A 42 7.62 5.68 -6.72
N SER A 43 8.16 6.88 -6.54
CA SER A 43 7.44 8.10 -6.89
C SER A 43 7.35 8.28 -8.41
N PRO A 44 6.28 8.89 -8.95
CA PRO A 44 6.14 9.13 -10.39
C PRO A 44 7.22 9.97 -11.04
N ASP A 45 7.98 10.72 -10.26
CA ASP A 45 9.14 11.51 -10.70
C ASP A 45 10.42 10.68 -10.87
N GLU A 46 10.49 9.49 -10.31
CA GLU A 46 11.60 8.55 -10.50
C GLU A 46 11.47 7.86 -11.86
N LYS A 47 12.06 8.45 -12.90
CA LYS A 47 11.94 7.97 -14.29
C LYS A 47 12.89 6.80 -14.57
N GLY A 48 12.53 5.99 -15.58
CA GLY A 48 13.34 4.87 -16.04
C GLY A 48 13.33 3.65 -15.09
N ILE A 49 12.47 3.65 -14.08
CA ILE A 49 12.37 2.56 -13.11
C ILE A 49 10.92 2.34 -12.68
N ILE A 50 10.56 1.08 -12.51
CA ILE A 50 9.33 0.66 -11.81
C ILE A 50 9.74 -0.23 -10.63
N THR A 51 9.37 0.16 -9.43
CA THR A 51 9.65 -0.59 -8.21
C THR A 51 8.37 -1.13 -7.62
N ILE A 52 8.39 -2.41 -7.25
CA ILE A 52 7.29 -3.08 -6.54
C ILE A 52 7.79 -3.68 -5.23
N THR A 53 6.89 -3.91 -4.30
CA THR A 53 7.19 -4.67 -3.08
C THR A 53 6.10 -5.69 -2.80
N THR A 54 6.52 -6.91 -2.51
CA THR A 54 5.61 -8.03 -2.23
C THR A 54 6.09 -8.87 -1.05
N ARG A 55 5.16 -9.51 -0.36
CA ARG A 55 5.47 -10.60 0.58
C ARG A 55 5.72 -11.88 -0.21
N ILE A 56 6.80 -12.57 0.12
CA ILE A 56 7.05 -13.91 -0.44
C ILE A 56 6.09 -14.87 0.27
N ARG A 57 5.24 -15.49 -0.51
CA ARG A 57 4.33 -16.55 -0.10
C ARG A 57 4.43 -17.70 -1.09
N ASP A 58 3.77 -18.81 -0.82
CA ASP A 58 3.76 -19.98 -1.68
C ASP A 58 2.98 -19.72 -2.98
N SER A 59 3.72 -19.25 -4.00
CA SER A 59 3.24 -18.99 -5.34
C SER A 59 4.41 -19.14 -6.29
N GLY A 60 4.21 -19.87 -7.39
CA GLY A 60 5.23 -20.08 -8.41
C GLY A 60 5.76 -18.73 -8.96
N PHE A 61 4.88 -17.76 -9.18
CA PHE A 61 5.27 -16.41 -9.59
C PHE A 61 6.26 -15.75 -8.61
N LYS A 62 5.97 -15.77 -7.30
CA LYS A 62 6.82 -15.11 -6.29
C LYS A 62 8.12 -15.87 -6.04
N LYS A 63 8.10 -17.20 -6.14
CA LYS A 63 9.31 -18.03 -6.13
C LYS A 63 10.18 -17.69 -7.33
N SER A 64 9.62 -17.66 -8.54
CA SER A 64 10.31 -17.28 -9.76
C SER A 64 10.94 -15.88 -9.65
N LEU A 65 10.15 -14.91 -9.23
CA LEU A 65 10.62 -13.52 -9.07
C LEU A 65 11.80 -13.41 -8.08
N LYS A 66 11.87 -14.29 -7.08
CA LYS A 66 12.97 -14.34 -6.11
C LYS A 66 14.24 -14.98 -6.69
N GLU A 67 14.09 -15.99 -7.55
CA GLU A 67 15.20 -16.83 -8.01
C GLU A 67 15.74 -16.42 -9.38
N LEU A 68 14.97 -15.66 -10.16
CA LEU A 68 15.44 -15.15 -11.43
C LEU A 68 16.69 -14.26 -11.24
N PRO A 69 17.73 -14.43 -12.05
CA PRO A 69 18.94 -13.61 -12.01
C PRO A 69 18.62 -12.13 -12.22
N MET A 70 19.45 -11.26 -11.63
CA MET A 70 19.42 -9.84 -11.94
C MET A 70 19.70 -9.63 -13.45
N GLY A 71 18.93 -8.71 -14.06
CA GLY A 71 18.98 -8.47 -15.50
C GLY A 71 18.04 -9.36 -16.33
N THR A 72 17.31 -10.28 -15.70
CA THR A 72 16.26 -11.04 -16.40
C THR A 72 15.15 -10.09 -16.85
N GLU A 73 14.74 -10.23 -18.12
CA GLU A 73 13.66 -9.43 -18.71
C GLU A 73 12.29 -9.88 -18.20
N ALA A 74 11.39 -8.89 -18.06
CA ALA A 74 9.98 -9.10 -17.78
C ALA A 74 9.14 -8.12 -18.61
N GLU A 75 7.92 -8.52 -18.96
CA GLU A 75 6.99 -7.61 -19.61
C GLU A 75 6.28 -6.75 -18.55
N LEU A 76 6.39 -5.44 -18.71
CA LEU A 76 5.65 -4.47 -17.93
C LEU A 76 4.39 -4.08 -18.71
N GLY A 77 3.24 -4.46 -18.17
CA GLY A 77 1.93 -4.27 -18.82
C GLY A 77 1.34 -2.89 -18.54
N PRO A 78 0.04 -2.70 -18.81
CA PRO A 78 -0.60 -1.42 -18.59
C PRO A 78 -0.60 -1.04 -17.12
N ILE A 79 -0.48 0.28 -16.89
CA ILE A 79 -0.70 0.90 -15.58
C ILE A 79 -2.20 1.14 -15.43
N SER A 80 -2.72 0.87 -14.22
CA SER A 80 -4.14 0.99 -13.92
C SER A 80 -4.36 1.38 -12.46
N GLY A 81 -5.60 1.61 -12.08
CA GLY A 81 -6.03 1.94 -10.72
C GLY A 81 -6.47 3.38 -10.55
N SER A 82 -7.55 3.54 -9.77
CA SER A 82 -8.14 4.85 -9.42
C SER A 82 -7.83 5.26 -7.97
N PHE A 83 -7.08 4.42 -7.25
CA PHE A 83 -6.70 4.67 -5.87
C PHE A 83 -5.48 5.61 -5.81
N VAL A 84 -5.76 6.90 -6.01
CA VAL A 84 -4.75 7.96 -6.13
C VAL A 84 -5.09 9.14 -5.22
N LEU A 85 -4.13 10.03 -4.99
CA LEU A 85 -4.38 11.27 -4.25
C LEU A 85 -5.51 12.07 -4.91
N PRO A 86 -6.46 12.63 -4.13
CA PRO A 86 -7.48 13.51 -4.66
C PRO A 86 -6.84 14.80 -5.22
N GLN A 87 -7.49 15.45 -6.17
CA GLN A 87 -7.00 16.73 -6.67
C GLN A 87 -7.15 17.86 -5.63
N ASP A 88 -8.23 17.80 -4.85
CA ASP A 88 -8.45 18.70 -3.73
C ASP A 88 -7.72 18.22 -2.47
N SER A 89 -6.77 19.00 -1.99
CA SER A 89 -5.98 18.74 -0.78
C SER A 89 -6.52 19.45 0.48
N SER A 90 -7.66 20.13 0.39
CA SER A 90 -8.24 20.90 1.50
C SER A 90 -8.69 20.03 2.67
N LYS A 91 -9.12 18.78 2.37
CA LYS A 91 -9.60 17.83 3.35
C LYS A 91 -8.48 16.90 3.83
N PRO A 92 -8.27 16.75 5.16
CA PRO A 92 -7.27 15.83 5.67
C PRO A 92 -7.51 14.39 5.22
N LEU A 93 -6.44 13.66 4.94
CA LEU A 93 -6.45 12.27 4.52
C LEU A 93 -6.00 11.35 5.66
N VAL A 94 -6.75 10.29 5.89
CA VAL A 94 -6.36 9.20 6.79
C VAL A 94 -6.10 7.96 5.95
N PHE A 95 -4.83 7.58 5.84
CA PHE A 95 -4.40 6.37 5.15
C PHE A 95 -4.41 5.20 6.12
N ILE A 96 -5.19 4.16 5.86
CA ILE A 96 -5.27 2.96 6.70
C ILE A 96 -4.72 1.77 5.93
N ALA A 97 -3.57 1.27 6.37
CA ALA A 97 -2.86 0.17 5.74
C ALA A 97 -2.84 -1.09 6.60
N GLY A 98 -2.99 -2.26 5.97
CA GLY A 98 -2.73 -3.57 6.58
C GLY A 98 -1.59 -4.30 5.90
N GLY A 99 -0.51 -4.57 6.62
CA GLY A 99 0.63 -5.32 6.10
C GLY A 99 1.20 -4.72 4.82
N ILE A 100 1.27 -5.53 3.74
CA ILE A 100 1.83 -5.05 2.46
C ILE A 100 0.91 -4.07 1.71
N GLY A 101 -0.33 -3.85 2.17
CA GLY A 101 -1.20 -2.77 1.69
C GLY A 101 -0.63 -1.37 1.86
N ILE A 102 0.51 -1.23 2.54
CA ILE A 102 1.27 0.02 2.61
C ILE A 102 1.81 0.51 1.26
N THR A 103 1.97 -0.38 0.28
CA THR A 103 2.71 -0.10 -0.97
C THR A 103 2.18 1.09 -1.78
N PRO A 104 0.88 1.27 -2.06
CA PRO A 104 0.41 2.46 -2.77
C PRO A 104 0.65 3.74 -1.97
N TYR A 105 0.57 3.68 -0.64
CA TYR A 105 0.82 4.85 0.20
C TYR A 105 2.29 5.28 0.22
N ILE A 106 3.24 4.33 0.12
CA ILE A 106 4.66 4.69 0.00
C ILE A 106 4.89 5.56 -1.23
N SER A 107 4.33 5.18 -2.38
CA SER A 107 4.39 6.00 -3.59
C SER A 107 3.78 7.39 -3.38
N MET A 108 2.58 7.46 -2.78
CA MET A 108 1.88 8.71 -2.49
C MET A 108 2.67 9.60 -1.53
N LEU A 109 3.18 9.04 -0.43
CA LEU A 109 3.94 9.78 0.59
C LEU A 109 5.27 10.31 0.03
N ARG A 110 5.97 9.52 -0.78
CA ARG A 110 7.19 9.95 -1.49
C ARG A 110 6.88 11.10 -2.44
N TYR A 111 5.83 10.95 -3.25
CA TYR A 111 5.41 11.99 -4.20
C TYR A 111 5.05 13.31 -3.50
N VAL A 112 4.23 13.24 -2.44
CA VAL A 112 3.87 14.42 -1.64
C VAL A 112 5.10 15.10 -1.06
N LYS A 113 6.04 14.33 -0.51
CA LYS A 113 7.29 14.84 0.07
C LYS A 113 8.20 15.46 -0.99
N ASN A 114 8.42 14.77 -2.12
CA ASN A 114 9.33 15.22 -3.17
C ASN A 114 8.88 16.53 -3.81
N HIS A 115 7.57 16.74 -3.89
CA HIS A 115 6.97 17.93 -4.50
C HIS A 115 6.49 18.98 -3.47
N ASN A 116 6.75 18.77 -2.17
CA ASN A 116 6.29 19.65 -1.08
C ASN A 116 4.79 19.97 -1.17
N LEU A 117 3.97 18.98 -1.52
CA LEU A 117 2.53 19.16 -1.67
C LEU A 117 1.85 19.33 -0.31
N ASN A 118 0.87 20.23 -0.24
CA ASN A 118 0.17 20.56 0.99
C ASN A 118 -0.98 19.59 1.29
N TYR A 119 -0.69 18.30 1.47
CA TYR A 119 -1.67 17.33 1.97
C TYR A 119 -1.47 17.10 3.46
N GLN A 120 -2.56 17.17 4.22
CA GLN A 120 -2.56 16.77 5.63
C GLN A 120 -2.84 15.26 5.71
N ILE A 121 -1.80 14.43 5.80
CA ILE A 121 -1.90 12.98 5.80
C ILE A 121 -1.56 12.44 7.19
N THR A 122 -2.42 11.55 7.73
CA THR A 122 -2.12 10.70 8.88
C THR A 122 -2.21 9.24 8.46
N LEU A 123 -1.13 8.49 8.67
CA LEU A 123 -1.07 7.05 8.36
C LEU A 123 -1.41 6.23 9.60
N LEU A 124 -2.46 5.39 9.52
CA LEU A 124 -2.73 4.29 10.43
C LEU A 124 -2.20 2.99 9.81
N TYR A 125 -1.20 2.37 10.40
CA TYR A 125 -0.57 1.21 9.81
C TYR A 125 -0.60 0.01 10.76
N SER A 126 -1.44 -0.97 10.43
CA SER A 126 -1.64 -2.19 11.23
C SER A 126 -0.80 -3.35 10.71
N ASN A 127 -0.04 -3.95 11.60
CA ASN A 127 0.78 -5.14 11.37
C ASN A 127 0.64 -6.11 12.55
N ARG A 128 1.18 -7.31 12.40
CA ARG A 128 1.27 -8.28 13.49
C ARG A 128 2.37 -7.90 14.47
N ASP A 129 3.55 -7.63 13.94
CA ASP A 129 4.77 -7.34 14.68
C ASP A 129 5.66 -6.37 13.90
N GLN A 130 6.64 -5.80 14.58
CA GLN A 130 7.59 -4.86 14.00
C GLN A 130 8.46 -5.52 12.91
N ALA A 131 8.93 -6.74 13.13
CA ALA A 131 9.85 -7.43 12.22
C ALA A 131 9.22 -7.70 10.85
N SER A 132 7.91 -7.95 10.81
CA SER A 132 7.15 -8.16 9.56
C SER A 132 6.63 -6.87 8.92
N THR A 133 6.88 -5.70 9.52
CA THR A 133 6.39 -4.40 9.04
C THR A 133 7.25 -3.88 7.89
N ALA A 134 6.67 -3.84 6.70
CA ALA A 134 7.36 -3.27 5.55
C ALA A 134 7.50 -1.74 5.70
N TYR A 135 8.64 -1.19 5.26
CA TYR A 135 8.93 0.25 5.30
C TYR A 135 8.88 0.88 6.70
N PHE A 136 9.14 0.10 7.76
CA PHE A 136 9.03 0.56 9.14
C PHE A 136 9.76 1.88 9.40
N GLU A 137 11.04 1.98 9.06
CA GLU A 137 11.85 3.18 9.24
C GLU A 137 11.39 4.37 8.38
N GLU A 138 10.81 4.08 7.20
CA GLU A 138 10.36 5.12 6.30
C GLU A 138 9.05 5.74 6.78
N VAL A 139 8.09 4.92 7.20
CA VAL A 139 6.77 5.40 7.63
C VAL A 139 6.84 6.21 8.92
N GLN A 140 7.82 5.98 9.77
CA GLN A 140 8.06 6.77 10.99
C GLN A 140 8.48 8.24 10.69
N LYS A 141 8.92 8.53 9.48
CA LYS A 141 9.25 9.90 9.05
C LYS A 141 8.02 10.73 8.68
N PHE A 142 6.85 10.11 8.69
CA PHE A 142 5.57 10.75 8.44
C PHE A 142 4.71 10.74 9.72
N LYS A 143 3.63 11.54 9.73
CA LYS A 143 2.64 11.47 10.81
C LYS A 143 1.96 10.09 10.77
N SER A 144 2.40 9.17 11.61
CA SER A 144 1.94 7.78 11.60
C SER A 144 1.56 7.27 12.99
N ILE A 145 0.55 6.42 13.02
CA ILE A 145 0.12 5.63 14.18
C ILE A 145 0.29 4.17 13.78
N LEU A 146 1.26 3.50 14.39
CA LEU A 146 1.57 2.09 14.12
C LEU A 146 0.91 1.22 15.18
N THR A 147 0.12 0.22 14.77
CA THR A 147 -0.43 -0.78 15.67
C THR A 147 0.13 -2.16 15.36
N MET A 148 0.69 -2.83 16.39
CA MET A 148 1.26 -4.18 16.31
C MET A 148 0.40 -5.12 17.14
N THR A 149 -0.48 -5.88 16.46
CA THR A 149 -1.56 -6.63 17.12
C THR A 149 -1.10 -7.92 17.81
N GLU A 150 0.09 -8.41 17.50
CA GLU A 150 0.62 -9.70 17.99
C GLU A 150 2.08 -9.57 18.50
N ASP A 151 2.59 -8.36 18.68
CA ASP A 151 3.96 -8.12 19.16
C ASP A 151 3.96 -7.85 20.68
N PRO A 152 4.44 -8.79 21.51
CA PRO A 152 4.49 -8.59 22.96
C PRO A 152 5.46 -7.50 23.38
N ASN A 153 6.51 -7.25 22.60
CA ASN A 153 7.57 -6.29 22.89
C ASN A 153 7.26 -4.87 22.41
N TRP A 154 6.22 -4.71 21.59
CA TRP A 154 5.82 -3.40 21.10
C TRP A 154 5.23 -2.55 22.24
N THR A 155 5.75 -1.36 22.42
CA THR A 155 5.31 -0.43 23.48
C THR A 155 4.27 0.59 23.02
N GLY A 156 4.04 0.67 21.70
CA GLY A 156 3.02 1.53 21.11
C GLY A 156 1.62 0.89 21.10
N GLU A 157 0.80 1.33 20.18
CA GLU A 157 -0.59 0.85 20.03
C GLU A 157 -0.63 -0.64 19.63
N LYS A 158 -1.50 -1.42 20.29
CA LYS A 158 -1.67 -2.87 20.03
C LYS A 158 -3.08 -3.24 19.60
N ARG A 159 -4.02 -2.29 19.69
CA ARG A 159 -5.42 -2.53 19.36
C ARG A 159 -5.61 -2.72 17.84
N ARG A 160 -6.65 -3.45 17.49
CA ARG A 160 -7.19 -3.41 16.13
C ARG A 160 -7.90 -2.08 15.91
N ILE A 161 -7.95 -1.65 14.65
CA ILE A 161 -8.62 -0.42 14.24
C ILE A 161 -10.14 -0.68 14.26
N ASP A 162 -10.80 -0.29 15.32
CA ASP A 162 -12.25 -0.36 15.53
C ASP A 162 -12.89 1.04 15.60
N ALA A 163 -14.20 1.11 15.76
CA ALA A 163 -14.92 2.38 15.84
C ALA A 163 -14.48 3.26 17.02
N LYS A 164 -14.12 2.67 18.16
CA LYS A 164 -13.62 3.40 19.32
C LYS A 164 -12.25 4.00 19.04
N PHE A 165 -11.36 3.21 18.42
CA PHE A 165 -10.06 3.67 17.97
C PHE A 165 -10.20 4.86 17.00
N ILE A 166 -11.09 4.75 16.01
CA ILE A 166 -11.32 5.82 15.02
C ILE A 166 -11.75 7.11 15.72
N LYS A 167 -12.77 7.04 16.62
CA LYS A 167 -13.27 8.22 17.34
C LYS A 167 -12.25 8.85 18.27
N GLU A 168 -11.37 8.04 18.86
CA GLU A 168 -10.32 8.52 19.76
C GLU A 168 -9.26 9.34 19.01
N TYR A 169 -8.80 8.83 17.86
CA TYR A 169 -7.77 9.51 17.07
C TYR A 169 -8.32 10.58 16.11
N PHE A 170 -9.58 10.47 15.71
CA PHE A 170 -10.27 11.37 14.78
C PHE A 170 -11.66 11.74 15.29
N PRO A 171 -11.78 12.62 16.32
CA PRO A 171 -13.07 12.98 16.89
C PRO A 171 -14.06 13.53 15.85
N GLU A 172 -13.58 14.38 14.95
CA GLU A 172 -14.34 14.95 13.83
C GLU A 172 -14.27 14.00 12.62
N VAL A 173 -14.90 12.82 12.74
CA VAL A 173 -14.73 11.73 11.77
C VAL A 173 -15.01 12.15 10.32
N ASN A 174 -16.00 13.00 10.07
CA ASN A 174 -16.39 13.45 8.72
C ASN A 174 -15.55 14.63 8.20
N ALA A 175 -14.65 15.20 9.00
CA ALA A 175 -13.68 16.17 8.54
C ALA A 175 -12.58 15.52 7.67
N ASN A 176 -12.46 14.20 7.69
CA ASN A 176 -11.41 13.46 7.01
C ASN A 176 -11.94 12.64 5.81
N THR A 177 -11.05 12.32 4.88
CA THR A 177 -11.27 11.27 3.88
C THR A 177 -10.38 10.08 4.21
N TYR A 178 -10.97 8.89 4.30
CA TYR A 178 -10.30 7.65 4.69
C TYR A 178 -10.00 6.81 3.46
N PHE A 179 -8.75 6.46 3.31
CA PHE A 179 -8.27 5.53 2.29
C PHE A 179 -7.88 4.23 2.99
N VAL A 180 -8.46 3.09 2.60
CA VAL A 180 -8.25 1.80 3.27
C VAL A 180 -7.71 0.78 2.29
N VAL A 181 -6.55 0.20 2.57
CA VAL A 181 -5.90 -0.84 1.74
C VAL A 181 -5.38 -1.97 2.61
N GLY A 182 -5.62 -3.19 2.18
CA GLY A 182 -5.10 -4.38 2.86
C GLY A 182 -5.75 -5.66 2.39
N PRO A 183 -5.55 -6.75 3.13
CA PRO A 183 -6.28 -8.01 2.92
C PRO A 183 -7.79 -7.79 3.02
N PRO A 184 -8.62 -8.44 2.16
CA PRO A 184 -10.06 -8.23 2.15
C PRO A 184 -10.74 -8.30 3.53
N PRO A 185 -10.47 -9.28 4.41
CA PRO A 185 -11.10 -9.32 5.73
C PRO A 185 -10.78 -8.11 6.61
N MET A 186 -9.57 -7.54 6.48
CA MET A 186 -9.20 -6.32 7.21
C MET A 186 -9.91 -5.10 6.63
N VAL A 187 -9.97 -4.97 5.31
CA VAL A 187 -10.65 -3.84 4.63
C VAL A 187 -12.13 -3.83 5.01
N GLU A 188 -12.81 -4.97 4.98
CA GLU A 188 -14.21 -5.12 5.39
C GLU A 188 -14.43 -4.72 6.85
N ALA A 189 -13.57 -5.22 7.76
CA ALA A 189 -13.66 -4.90 9.19
C ALA A 189 -13.44 -3.40 9.45
N VAL A 190 -12.44 -2.79 8.81
CA VAL A 190 -12.16 -1.35 8.96
C VAL A 190 -13.27 -0.50 8.35
N GLN A 191 -13.79 -0.86 7.17
CA GLN A 191 -14.92 -0.17 6.57
C GLN A 191 -16.14 -0.17 7.48
N LYS A 192 -16.49 -1.34 8.07
CA LYS A 192 -17.56 -1.46 9.04
C LYS A 192 -17.30 -0.56 10.26
N SER A 193 -16.08 -0.57 10.80
CA SER A 193 -15.70 0.25 11.95
C SER A 193 -15.79 1.76 11.66
N LEU A 194 -15.41 2.19 10.44
CA LEU A 194 -15.57 3.59 10.00
C LEU A 194 -17.05 4.00 9.97
N MET A 195 -17.92 3.14 9.42
CA MET A 195 -19.37 3.40 9.37
C MET A 195 -19.98 3.42 10.77
N GLU A 196 -19.60 2.50 11.67
CA GLU A 196 -20.00 2.49 13.08
C GLU A 196 -19.50 3.71 13.85
N ALA A 197 -18.36 4.26 13.46
CA ALA A 197 -17.86 5.53 14.01
C ALA A 197 -18.65 6.75 13.53
N GLY A 198 -19.46 6.62 12.47
CA GLY A 198 -20.27 7.68 11.89
C GLY A 198 -19.65 8.33 10.63
N VAL A 199 -18.62 7.71 10.04
CA VAL A 199 -18.06 8.18 8.77
C VAL A 199 -19.05 7.91 7.65
N THR A 200 -19.33 8.93 6.83
CA THR A 200 -20.18 8.79 5.65
C THR A 200 -19.50 7.99 4.55
N PRO A 201 -20.24 7.17 3.78
CA PRO A 201 -19.65 6.34 2.72
C PRO A 201 -18.80 7.11 1.69
N ASP A 202 -19.19 8.34 1.35
CA ASP A 202 -18.47 9.19 0.38
C ASP A 202 -17.05 9.56 0.85
N ASN A 203 -16.82 9.52 2.15
CA ASN A 203 -15.52 9.79 2.78
C ASN A 203 -14.64 8.53 2.87
N ILE A 204 -15.08 7.38 2.36
CA ILE A 204 -14.35 6.10 2.43
C ILE A 204 -13.96 5.66 1.03
N LYS A 205 -12.66 5.50 0.79
CA LYS A 205 -12.08 4.93 -0.42
C LYS A 205 -11.40 3.62 -0.05
N ILE A 206 -11.71 2.53 -0.74
CA ILE A 206 -11.14 1.21 -0.43
C ILE A 206 -10.44 0.59 -1.63
N GLU A 207 -9.38 -0.17 -1.36
CA GLU A 207 -8.74 -1.05 -2.32
C GLU A 207 -8.45 -2.40 -1.67
N ASN A 208 -8.92 -3.47 -2.29
CA ASN A 208 -8.74 -4.84 -1.82
C ASN A 208 -7.52 -5.48 -2.49
N PHE A 209 -6.57 -5.91 -1.69
CA PHE A 209 -5.44 -6.69 -2.18
C PHE A 209 -5.81 -8.19 -2.25
N THR A 210 -6.36 -8.60 -3.39
CA THR A 210 -6.82 -9.98 -3.67
C THR A 210 -5.73 -10.85 -4.29
N GLY A 211 -4.68 -11.15 -3.65
CA GLY A 211 -3.60 -11.91 -4.29
C GLY A 211 -2.57 -12.47 -3.31
N TYR A 212 -2.97 -12.55 -2.06
CA TYR A 212 -2.10 -12.98 -0.95
C TYR A 212 -2.46 -14.36 -0.48
#